data_a798778b93155ccc4e01a3f58b5cd908
#
_entry.id   a798778b93155ccc4e01a3f58b5cd908
#
_cell.length_a   1.000
_cell.length_b   1.000
_cell.length_c   1.000
_cell.angle_alpha   90.00
_cell.angle_beta   90.00
_cell.angle_gamma   90.00
#
_symmetry.space_group_name_H-M   'P 1'
#
loop_
_entity.id
_entity.type
_entity.pdbx_description
1 polymer ?
#
loop_
_entity_poly.entity_id
_entity_poly.type
_entity_poly.pdbx_seq_one_letter_code
_entity_poly.pdbx_strand_id
1 'polypeptide(L)'
;MTFSMDEWMKQYTCEVQKLFHDRIWFLGLQGSYGRGEANEHSDIDAVLILDAASVDDVNAYSQMLDTLPNREKVCGFLSGKKEILSWEPSDLFQFCYDTIPILGSLDELMAGIDESDIRRAIRIGACNVYHMCVHNLVHEKNADLLKGLYKSAGFTLQAIAFWQTGSYTKKKTDLLPLLREDDQVVLKTVIQLKEKETLSMEELQKYSEQLLNWASKWICEV
;
A
#
# COMPACT_ATOMS: atom_id res chain seq x y z
N MET A 1 -9.24 -27.06 6.03
CA MET A 1 -8.50 -26.32 7.09
C MET A 1 -8.75 -24.84 6.85
N THR A 2 -9.08 -24.11 7.87
CA THR A 2 -9.26 -22.65 7.77
C THR A 2 -7.89 -22.02 7.55
N PHE A 3 -7.73 -21.09 6.61
CA PHE A 3 -6.48 -20.41 6.34
C PHE A 3 -6.06 -19.60 7.58
N SER A 4 -4.80 -19.79 8.02
CA SER A 4 -4.18 -19.03 9.11
C SER A 4 -2.98 -18.25 8.58
N MET A 5 -3.04 -16.93 8.65
CA MET A 5 -1.93 -16.07 8.22
C MET A 5 -0.67 -16.31 9.03
N ASP A 6 -0.80 -16.54 10.35
CA ASP A 6 0.35 -16.80 11.21
C ASP A 6 1.07 -18.11 10.87
N GLU A 7 0.32 -19.17 10.54
CA GLU A 7 0.91 -20.44 10.11
C GLU A 7 1.56 -20.30 8.73
N TRP A 8 0.92 -19.60 7.81
CA TRP A 8 1.46 -19.32 6.50
C TRP A 8 2.77 -18.53 6.59
N MET A 9 2.80 -17.46 7.37
CA MET A 9 4.01 -16.64 7.58
C MET A 9 5.14 -17.41 8.24
N LYS A 10 4.85 -18.32 9.16
CA LYS A 10 5.88 -19.23 9.75
C LYS A 10 6.48 -20.14 8.67
N GLN A 11 5.63 -20.75 7.84
CA GLN A 11 6.11 -21.61 6.76
C GLN A 11 6.91 -20.81 5.74
N TYR A 12 6.40 -19.67 5.29
CA TYR A 12 7.08 -18.75 4.36
C TYR A 12 8.46 -18.35 4.90
N THR A 13 8.53 -17.89 6.16
CA THR A 13 9.78 -17.49 6.79
C THR A 13 10.79 -18.64 6.81
N CYS A 14 10.34 -19.84 7.15
CA CYS A 14 11.19 -21.04 7.17
C CYS A 14 11.77 -21.35 5.77
N GLU A 15 10.95 -21.30 4.73
CA GLU A 15 11.41 -21.59 3.36
C GLU A 15 12.35 -20.50 2.83
N VAL A 16 12.05 -19.21 3.10
CA VAL A 16 12.93 -18.09 2.77
C VAL A 16 14.29 -18.22 3.48
N GLN A 17 14.30 -18.59 4.76
CA GLN A 17 15.55 -18.80 5.52
C GLN A 17 16.36 -19.98 5.00
N LYS A 18 15.72 -21.08 4.58
CA LYS A 18 16.40 -22.21 3.93
C LYS A 18 17.02 -21.83 2.60
N LEU A 19 16.37 -20.96 1.82
CA LEU A 19 16.80 -20.57 0.49
C LEU A 19 17.93 -19.54 0.52
N PHE A 20 17.82 -18.52 1.37
CA PHE A 20 18.70 -17.34 1.35
C PHE A 20 19.64 -17.25 2.57
N HIS A 21 19.42 -18.05 3.62
CA HIS A 21 20.26 -18.11 4.81
C HIS A 21 20.51 -16.72 5.45
N ASP A 22 21.76 -16.34 5.59
CA ASP A 22 22.24 -15.08 6.16
C ASP A 22 22.16 -13.87 5.22
N ARG A 23 21.74 -14.09 3.97
CA ARG A 23 21.53 -13.03 2.99
C ARG A 23 20.25 -12.21 3.18
N ILE A 24 19.39 -12.61 4.12
CA ILE A 24 18.15 -11.90 4.41
C ILE A 24 18.46 -10.65 5.24
N TRP A 25 18.31 -9.47 4.64
CA TRP A 25 18.43 -8.21 5.36
C TRP A 25 17.15 -7.85 6.10
N PHE A 26 15.98 -8.09 5.47
CA PHE A 26 14.68 -7.80 6.06
C PHE A 26 13.60 -8.74 5.53
N LEU A 27 12.66 -9.10 6.40
CA LEU A 27 11.43 -9.81 6.05
C LEU A 27 10.27 -9.22 6.82
N GLY A 28 9.14 -8.99 6.14
CA GLY A 28 7.96 -8.38 6.72
C GLY A 28 6.66 -8.74 6.03
N LEU A 29 5.56 -8.22 6.56
CA LEU A 29 4.21 -8.36 6.03
C LEU A 29 3.58 -6.98 5.87
N GLN A 30 2.99 -6.73 4.70
CA GLN A 30 2.28 -5.49 4.36
C GLN A 30 0.80 -5.75 4.05
N GLY A 31 0.18 -4.75 3.47
CA GLY A 31 -1.15 -4.84 2.90
C GLY A 31 -2.26 -5.03 3.94
N SER A 32 -3.36 -5.61 3.49
CA SER A 32 -4.54 -5.77 4.33
C SER A 32 -4.31 -6.70 5.53
N TYR A 33 -3.47 -7.73 5.38
CA TYR A 33 -3.08 -8.60 6.50
C TYR A 33 -2.23 -7.84 7.52
N GLY A 34 -1.25 -7.06 7.06
CA GLY A 34 -0.43 -6.21 7.93
C GLY A 34 -1.24 -5.17 8.70
N ARG A 35 -2.32 -4.65 8.12
CA ARG A 35 -3.22 -3.67 8.75
C ARG A 35 -4.32 -4.31 9.61
N GLY A 36 -4.52 -5.64 9.55
CA GLY A 36 -5.63 -6.32 10.21
C GLY A 36 -7.00 -6.02 9.55
N GLU A 37 -7.01 -5.74 8.26
CA GLU A 37 -8.20 -5.43 7.43
C GLU A 37 -8.45 -6.49 6.34
N ALA A 38 -7.77 -7.64 6.42
CA ALA A 38 -7.86 -8.70 5.42
C ALA A 38 -9.23 -9.39 5.41
N ASN A 39 -9.63 -9.83 4.22
CA ASN A 39 -10.78 -10.70 3.99
C ASN A 39 -10.39 -11.91 3.11
N GLU A 40 -11.34 -12.74 2.71
CA GLU A 40 -11.10 -13.94 1.90
C GLU A 40 -10.51 -13.66 0.51
N HIS A 41 -10.68 -12.45 -0.02
CA HIS A 41 -10.15 -12.01 -1.32
C HIS A 41 -8.81 -11.28 -1.21
N SER A 42 -8.27 -11.13 0.00
CA SER A 42 -7.04 -10.38 0.24
C SER A 42 -5.81 -11.13 -0.25
N ASP A 43 -4.93 -10.39 -0.92
CA ASP A 43 -3.60 -10.87 -1.28
C ASP A 43 -2.68 -10.91 -0.05
N ILE A 44 -1.63 -11.72 -0.12
CA ILE A 44 -0.58 -11.85 0.88
C ILE A 44 0.62 -11.01 0.42
N ASP A 45 0.78 -9.83 1.00
CA ASP A 45 1.82 -8.88 0.65
C ASP A 45 3.09 -9.13 1.49
N ALA A 46 3.86 -10.16 1.13
CA ALA A 46 5.11 -10.49 1.79
C ALA A 46 6.26 -9.60 1.29
N VAL A 47 7.06 -9.07 2.20
CA VAL A 47 8.25 -8.25 1.89
C VAL A 47 9.50 -9.03 2.17
N LEU A 48 10.40 -9.14 1.19
CA LEU A 48 11.72 -9.72 1.32
C LEU A 48 12.78 -8.77 0.77
N ILE A 49 13.77 -8.42 1.59
CA ILE A 49 14.92 -7.65 1.14
C ILE A 49 16.17 -8.46 1.45
N LEU A 50 16.94 -8.75 0.41
CA LEU A 50 18.21 -9.46 0.50
C LEU A 50 19.38 -8.46 0.61
N ASP A 51 20.54 -8.93 1.02
CA ASP A 51 21.80 -8.16 0.96
C ASP A 51 22.10 -7.64 -0.43
N ALA A 52 21.84 -8.47 -1.44
CA ALA A 52 21.81 -8.16 -2.87
C ALA A 52 20.81 -9.09 -3.55
N ALA A 53 20.13 -8.63 -4.59
CA ALA A 53 19.18 -9.42 -5.37
C ALA A 53 19.63 -9.53 -6.82
N SER A 54 19.79 -10.77 -7.30
CA SER A 54 20.08 -11.10 -8.71
C SER A 54 18.84 -11.67 -9.40
N VAL A 55 18.89 -11.81 -10.72
CA VAL A 55 17.84 -12.49 -11.49
C VAL A 55 17.69 -13.96 -11.06
N ASP A 56 18.81 -14.61 -10.71
CA ASP A 56 18.76 -16.00 -10.22
C ASP A 56 18.08 -16.08 -8.85
N ASP A 57 18.28 -15.11 -7.96
CA ASP A 57 17.56 -15.00 -6.68
C ASP A 57 16.06 -14.82 -6.90
N VAL A 58 15.65 -13.97 -7.85
CA VAL A 58 14.24 -13.76 -8.20
C VAL A 58 13.62 -15.07 -8.72
N ASN A 59 14.32 -15.80 -9.58
CA ASN A 59 13.85 -17.09 -10.09
C ASN A 59 13.75 -18.15 -9.00
N ALA A 60 14.74 -18.24 -8.12
CA ALA A 60 14.74 -19.17 -6.99
C ALA A 60 13.62 -18.85 -6.01
N TYR A 61 13.40 -17.56 -5.72
CA TYR A 61 12.28 -17.09 -4.88
C TYR A 61 10.92 -17.46 -5.50
N SER A 62 10.74 -17.23 -6.80
CA SER A 62 9.50 -17.61 -7.50
C SER A 62 9.23 -19.11 -7.40
N GLN A 63 10.24 -19.96 -7.64
CA GLN A 63 10.12 -21.41 -7.51
C GLN A 63 9.78 -21.85 -6.06
N MET A 64 10.40 -21.20 -5.09
CA MET A 64 10.08 -21.45 -3.68
C MET A 64 8.63 -21.10 -3.36
N LEU A 65 8.13 -19.94 -3.84
CA LEU A 65 6.73 -19.55 -3.65
C LEU A 65 5.75 -20.56 -4.25
N ASP A 66 6.10 -21.21 -5.37
CA ASP A 66 5.26 -22.23 -6.01
C ASP A 66 5.09 -23.50 -5.14
N THR A 67 5.94 -23.68 -4.12
CA THR A 67 5.81 -24.78 -3.14
C THR A 67 4.89 -24.45 -1.97
N LEU A 68 4.50 -23.18 -1.81
CA LEU A 68 3.66 -22.73 -0.69
C LEU A 68 2.16 -22.84 -1.00
N PRO A 69 1.33 -23.10 0.01
CA PRO A 69 -0.11 -23.05 -0.15
C PRO A 69 -0.58 -21.62 -0.45
N ASN A 70 -1.69 -21.50 -1.19
CA ASN A 70 -2.28 -20.23 -1.62
C ASN A 70 -1.32 -19.35 -2.44
N ARG A 71 -0.52 -19.98 -3.29
CA ARG A 71 0.43 -19.29 -4.18
C ARG A 71 -0.22 -18.19 -4.99
N GLU A 72 -1.45 -18.42 -5.42
CA GLU A 72 -2.26 -17.48 -6.22
C GLU A 72 -2.61 -16.18 -5.49
N LYS A 73 -2.54 -16.18 -4.16
CA LYS A 73 -2.74 -14.98 -3.32
C LYS A 73 -1.46 -14.27 -2.98
N VAL A 74 -0.30 -14.90 -3.24
CA VAL A 74 0.97 -14.29 -2.85
C VAL A 74 1.33 -13.19 -3.81
N CYS A 75 1.30 -11.98 -3.29
CA CYS A 75 1.83 -10.77 -3.86
C CYS A 75 2.90 -10.22 -2.91
N GLY A 76 3.68 -9.26 -3.32
CA GLY A 76 4.62 -8.68 -2.39
C GLY A 76 5.80 -8.00 -3.07
N PHE A 77 6.84 -7.76 -2.29
CA PHE A 77 7.99 -6.99 -2.69
C PHE A 77 9.29 -7.76 -2.45
N LEU A 78 10.12 -7.89 -3.49
CA LEU A 78 11.47 -8.43 -3.41
C LEU A 78 12.46 -7.39 -3.90
N SER A 79 13.51 -7.10 -3.12
CA SER A 79 14.56 -6.16 -3.49
C SER A 79 15.92 -6.56 -2.90
N GLY A 80 16.99 -5.95 -3.41
CA GLY A 80 18.28 -5.89 -2.74
C GLY A 80 18.36 -4.67 -1.80
N LYS A 81 19.22 -4.77 -0.78
CA LYS A 81 19.46 -3.69 0.20
C LYS A 81 19.89 -2.39 -0.48
N LYS A 82 20.77 -2.47 -1.47
CA LYS A 82 21.27 -1.28 -2.17
C LYS A 82 20.18 -0.56 -2.93
N GLU A 83 19.30 -1.31 -3.59
CA GLU A 83 18.21 -0.77 -4.38
C GLU A 83 17.21 -0.06 -3.47
N ILE A 84 16.79 -0.70 -2.37
CA ILE A 84 15.81 -0.10 -1.46
C ILE A 84 16.37 1.11 -0.71
N LEU A 85 17.65 1.14 -0.35
CA LEU A 85 18.31 2.30 0.25
C LEU A 85 18.44 3.49 -0.72
N SER A 86 18.36 3.24 -2.03
CA SER A 86 18.40 4.27 -3.08
C SER A 86 17.02 4.58 -3.65
N TRP A 87 15.97 3.98 -3.08
CA TRP A 87 14.59 4.17 -3.55
C TRP A 87 14.10 5.60 -3.27
N GLU A 88 13.07 6.03 -4.01
CA GLU A 88 12.45 7.34 -3.81
C GLU A 88 11.88 7.48 -2.38
N PRO A 89 12.36 8.43 -1.55
CA PRO A 89 11.95 8.53 -0.14
C PRO A 89 10.45 8.73 0.07
N SER A 90 9.76 9.42 -0.85
CA SER A 90 8.31 9.59 -0.78
C SER A 90 7.53 8.27 -0.92
N ASP A 91 8.06 7.29 -1.66
CA ASP A 91 7.49 5.94 -1.74
C ASP A 91 7.84 5.12 -0.49
N LEU A 92 9.08 5.26 0.02
CA LEU A 92 9.55 4.57 1.22
C LEU A 92 8.77 4.93 2.47
N PHE A 93 8.25 6.15 2.57
CA PHE A 93 7.44 6.58 3.69
C PHE A 93 6.31 5.59 3.99
N GLN A 94 5.43 5.32 3.01
CA GLN A 94 4.33 4.38 3.22
C GLN A 94 4.81 2.94 3.32
N PHE A 95 5.82 2.55 2.53
CA PHE A 95 6.42 1.24 2.61
C PHE A 95 6.88 0.90 4.03
N CYS A 96 7.64 1.78 4.67
CA CYS A 96 8.17 1.55 6.01
C CYS A 96 7.07 1.49 7.07
N TYR A 97 6.16 2.46 7.07
CA TYR A 97 5.12 2.54 8.09
C TYR A 97 4.03 1.46 7.95
N ASP A 98 3.71 1.02 6.73
CA ASP A 98 2.68 -0.01 6.48
C ASP A 98 3.21 -1.44 6.70
N THR A 99 4.53 -1.63 6.75
CA THR A 99 5.16 -2.94 6.96
C THR A 99 5.18 -3.33 8.43
N ILE A 100 4.88 -4.60 8.71
CA ILE A 100 5.11 -5.25 10.00
C ILE A 100 6.40 -6.05 9.89
N PRO A 101 7.47 -5.70 10.65
CA PRO A 101 8.72 -6.44 10.63
C PRO A 101 8.56 -7.85 11.22
N ILE A 102 9.18 -8.84 10.59
CA ILE A 102 9.29 -10.23 11.07
C ILE A 102 10.75 -10.56 11.36
N LEU A 103 11.66 -10.19 10.46
CA LEU A 103 13.11 -10.29 10.63
C LEU A 103 13.75 -8.98 10.18
N GLY A 104 14.75 -8.50 10.92
CA GLY A 104 15.45 -7.25 10.60
C GLY A 104 14.69 -5.99 11.03
N SER A 105 15.17 -4.83 10.59
CA SER A 105 14.57 -3.51 10.86
C SER A 105 14.61 -2.63 9.61
N LEU A 106 13.63 -1.73 9.51
CA LEU A 106 13.57 -0.67 8.48
C LEU A 106 14.07 0.70 9.01
N ASP A 107 14.64 0.76 10.20
CA ASP A 107 15.08 2.01 10.85
C ASP A 107 16.09 2.78 9.99
N GLU A 108 16.97 2.06 9.27
CA GLU A 108 17.94 2.68 8.34
C GLU A 108 17.25 3.43 7.19
N LEU A 109 16.12 2.90 6.68
CA LEU A 109 15.30 3.57 5.67
C LEU A 109 14.54 4.75 6.25
N MET A 110 13.92 4.56 7.42
CA MET A 110 13.11 5.60 8.07
C MET A 110 13.93 6.82 8.46
N ALA A 111 15.21 6.64 8.81
CA ALA A 111 16.11 7.74 9.14
C ALA A 111 16.40 8.69 7.96
N GLY A 112 16.20 8.25 6.72
CA GLY A 112 16.38 9.05 5.51
C GLY A 112 15.14 9.80 5.04
N ILE A 113 13.98 9.65 5.72
CA ILE A 113 12.70 10.24 5.32
C ILE A 113 12.43 11.50 6.15
N ASP A 114 12.16 12.61 5.49
CA ASP A 114 11.83 13.88 6.13
C ASP A 114 10.42 14.39 5.77
N GLU A 115 10.05 15.56 6.33
CA GLU A 115 8.74 16.16 6.07
C GLU A 115 8.53 16.51 4.60
N SER A 116 9.57 16.86 3.86
CA SER A 116 9.46 17.21 2.44
C SER A 116 9.11 15.99 1.59
N ASP A 117 9.56 14.79 1.98
CA ASP A 117 9.22 13.53 1.34
C ASP A 117 7.76 13.16 1.56
N ILE A 118 7.26 13.41 2.77
CA ILE A 118 5.84 13.17 3.09
C ILE A 118 4.94 14.09 2.27
N ARG A 119 5.27 15.38 2.18
CA ARG A 119 4.56 16.35 1.34
C ARG A 119 4.62 15.96 -0.14
N ARG A 120 5.78 15.47 -0.59
CA ARG A 120 5.95 14.95 -1.94
C ARG A 120 5.09 13.72 -2.20
N ALA A 121 4.99 12.77 -1.25
CA ALA A 121 4.08 11.62 -1.33
C ALA A 121 2.62 12.05 -1.50
N ILE A 122 2.17 13.04 -0.71
CA ILE A 122 0.81 13.61 -0.82
C ILE A 122 0.60 14.21 -2.21
N ARG A 123 1.52 15.04 -2.69
CA ARG A 123 1.42 15.69 -4.00
C ARG A 123 1.38 14.68 -5.14
N ILE A 124 2.28 13.70 -5.15
CA ILE A 124 2.33 12.65 -6.18
C ILE A 124 1.02 11.85 -6.15
N GLY A 125 0.55 11.42 -4.97
CA GLY A 125 -0.70 10.70 -4.81
C GLY A 125 -1.89 11.49 -5.35
N ALA A 126 -2.02 12.76 -5.00
CA ALA A 126 -3.08 13.65 -5.48
C ALA A 126 -3.00 13.87 -7.01
N CYS A 127 -1.81 14.08 -7.58
CA CYS A 127 -1.61 14.21 -9.02
C CYS A 127 -2.05 12.95 -9.78
N ASN A 128 -1.66 11.77 -9.30
CA ASN A 128 -2.03 10.49 -9.92
C ASN A 128 -3.54 10.27 -9.87
N VAL A 129 -4.15 10.52 -8.71
CA VAL A 129 -5.61 10.41 -8.54
C VAL A 129 -6.33 11.37 -9.49
N TYR A 130 -5.89 12.65 -9.56
CA TYR A 130 -6.49 13.65 -10.44
C TYR A 130 -6.41 13.21 -11.91
N HIS A 131 -5.20 12.89 -12.39
CA HIS A 131 -4.98 12.52 -13.78
C HIS A 131 -5.83 11.30 -14.19
N MET A 132 -5.79 10.25 -13.39
CA MET A 132 -6.51 9.01 -13.70
C MET A 132 -8.03 9.17 -13.55
N CYS A 133 -8.50 10.06 -12.66
CA CYS A 133 -9.93 10.36 -12.54
C CYS A 133 -10.45 11.11 -13.80
N VAL A 134 -9.69 12.08 -14.31
CA VAL A 134 -9.99 12.74 -15.60
C VAL A 134 -9.98 11.71 -16.73
N HIS A 135 -8.96 10.87 -16.81
CA HIS A 135 -8.88 9.82 -17.83
C HIS A 135 -10.10 8.89 -17.78
N ASN A 136 -10.49 8.45 -16.58
CA ASN A 136 -11.66 7.60 -16.41
C ASN A 136 -12.96 8.26 -16.86
N LEU A 137 -13.17 9.53 -16.51
CA LEU A 137 -14.37 10.28 -16.93
C LEU A 137 -14.47 10.47 -18.44
N VAL A 138 -13.34 10.70 -19.10
CA VAL A 138 -13.31 10.99 -20.54
C VAL A 138 -13.36 9.71 -21.37
N HIS A 139 -12.60 8.68 -20.98
CA HIS A 139 -12.33 7.54 -21.85
C HIS A 139 -12.99 6.24 -21.38
N GLU A 140 -12.79 5.85 -20.09
CA GLU A 140 -13.12 4.51 -19.63
C GLU A 140 -14.53 4.38 -19.07
N LYS A 141 -14.98 5.36 -18.29
CA LYS A 141 -16.25 5.35 -17.53
C LYS A 141 -16.44 4.07 -16.72
N ASN A 142 -15.33 3.61 -16.12
CA ASN A 142 -15.21 2.32 -15.45
C ASN A 142 -15.33 2.49 -13.94
N ALA A 143 -16.26 1.75 -13.33
CA ALA A 143 -16.51 1.79 -11.90
C ALA A 143 -15.34 1.17 -11.07
N ASP A 144 -14.73 0.10 -11.57
CA ASP A 144 -13.65 -0.57 -10.83
C ASP A 144 -12.37 0.27 -10.84
N LEU A 145 -12.10 0.98 -11.94
CA LEU A 145 -11.04 1.97 -11.98
C LEU A 145 -11.29 3.08 -10.96
N LEU A 146 -12.51 3.61 -10.86
CA LEU A 146 -12.85 4.63 -9.85
C LEU A 146 -12.68 4.10 -8.42
N LYS A 147 -13.10 2.87 -8.12
CA LYS A 147 -12.86 2.23 -6.81
C LYS A 147 -11.36 2.12 -6.51
N GLY A 148 -10.55 1.75 -7.51
CA GLY A 148 -9.09 1.73 -7.42
C GLY A 148 -8.50 3.09 -7.07
N LEU A 149 -9.03 4.18 -7.68
CA LEU A 149 -8.61 5.55 -7.39
C LEU A 149 -8.96 5.97 -5.95
N TYR A 150 -10.13 5.60 -5.46
CA TYR A 150 -10.48 5.81 -4.05
C TYR A 150 -9.58 5.01 -3.09
N LYS A 151 -9.21 3.76 -3.45
CA LYS A 151 -8.21 2.99 -2.69
C LYS A 151 -6.87 3.74 -2.63
N SER A 152 -6.41 4.31 -3.74
CA SER A 152 -5.19 5.13 -3.82
C SER A 152 -5.31 6.42 -3.01
N ALA A 153 -6.44 7.12 -3.09
CA ALA A 153 -6.73 8.29 -2.25
C ALA A 153 -6.67 7.95 -0.76
N GLY A 154 -7.10 6.75 -0.36
CA GLY A 154 -6.98 6.26 1.02
C GLY A 154 -5.55 6.22 1.53
N PHE A 155 -4.57 5.86 0.69
CA PHE A 155 -3.15 5.92 1.05
C PHE A 155 -2.64 7.37 1.14
N THR A 156 -3.08 8.23 0.22
CA THR A 156 -2.74 9.66 0.29
C THR A 156 -3.32 10.31 1.56
N LEU A 157 -4.52 9.93 1.99
CA LEU A 157 -5.12 10.39 3.24
C LEU A 157 -4.34 9.94 4.49
N GLN A 158 -3.71 8.75 4.47
CA GLN A 158 -2.81 8.33 5.54
C GLN A 158 -1.57 9.23 5.62
N ALA A 159 -0.98 9.59 4.47
CA ALA A 159 0.14 10.54 4.42
C ALA A 159 -0.26 11.94 4.90
N ILE A 160 -1.45 12.42 4.53
CA ILE A 160 -2.02 13.71 4.99
C ILE A 160 -2.18 13.72 6.51
N ALA A 161 -2.81 12.69 7.08
CA ALA A 161 -2.99 12.59 8.52
C ALA A 161 -1.65 12.52 9.26
N PHE A 162 -0.69 11.76 8.75
CA PHE A 162 0.66 11.71 9.33
C PHE A 162 1.34 13.08 9.28
N TRP A 163 1.30 13.77 8.15
CA TRP A 163 1.86 15.11 8.01
C TRP A 163 1.25 16.11 9.00
N GLN A 164 -0.06 15.98 9.28
CA GLN A 164 -0.77 16.89 10.20
C GLN A 164 -0.56 16.54 11.66
N THR A 165 -0.33 15.29 12.02
CA THR A 165 -0.35 14.80 13.41
C THR A 165 0.98 14.23 13.90
N GLY A 166 1.90 13.87 12.98
CA GLY A 166 3.13 13.16 13.29
C GLY A 166 2.93 11.69 13.68
N SER A 167 1.70 11.17 13.61
CA SER A 167 1.37 9.78 14.00
C SER A 167 0.79 9.00 12.82
N TYR A 168 1.42 7.87 12.47
CA TYR A 168 0.93 7.02 11.39
C TYR A 168 -0.17 6.08 11.85
N THR A 169 -1.29 6.12 11.15
CA THR A 169 -2.46 5.29 11.44
C THR A 169 -2.69 4.30 10.31
N LYS A 170 -2.52 3.00 10.61
CA LYS A 170 -2.66 1.92 9.60
C LYS A 170 -4.12 1.67 9.22
N LYS A 171 -5.02 1.59 10.19
CA LYS A 171 -6.44 1.30 9.96
C LYS A 171 -7.20 2.53 9.47
N LYS A 172 -7.90 2.37 8.36
CA LYS A 172 -8.68 3.47 7.76
C LYS A 172 -9.80 3.99 8.67
N THR A 173 -10.43 3.11 9.47
CA THR A 173 -11.47 3.53 10.43
C THR A 173 -10.93 4.47 11.51
N ASP A 174 -9.70 4.23 11.96
CA ASP A 174 -9.06 4.99 13.02
C ASP A 174 -8.49 6.34 12.49
N LEU A 175 -8.43 6.48 11.18
CA LEU A 175 -7.95 7.68 10.49
C LEU A 175 -9.00 8.81 10.48
N LEU A 176 -10.31 8.47 10.51
CA LEU A 176 -11.40 9.45 10.40
C LEU A 176 -11.27 10.65 11.36
N PRO A 177 -11.04 10.47 12.67
CA PRO A 177 -10.98 11.60 13.61
C PRO A 177 -9.74 12.49 13.43
N LEU A 178 -8.74 12.05 12.67
CA LEU A 178 -7.49 12.77 12.45
C LEU A 178 -7.53 13.66 11.20
N LEU A 179 -8.56 13.53 10.38
CA LEU A 179 -8.69 14.22 9.11
C LEU A 179 -9.61 15.43 9.21
N ARG A 180 -9.39 16.43 8.34
CA ARG A 180 -10.32 17.56 8.14
C ARG A 180 -11.64 17.06 7.53
N GLU A 181 -12.71 17.82 7.66
CA GLU A 181 -14.05 17.44 7.19
C GLU A 181 -14.10 16.99 5.73
N ASP A 182 -13.46 17.73 4.83
CA ASP A 182 -13.42 17.38 3.39
C ASP A 182 -12.72 16.04 3.15
N ASP A 183 -11.62 15.77 3.86
CA ASP A 183 -10.86 14.54 3.78
C ASP A 183 -11.65 13.36 4.35
N GLN A 184 -12.40 13.59 5.43
CA GLN A 184 -13.30 12.58 6.00
C GLN A 184 -14.37 12.13 5.00
N VAL A 185 -14.90 13.05 4.17
CA VAL A 185 -15.90 12.72 3.14
C VAL A 185 -15.30 11.72 2.14
N VAL A 186 -14.07 11.97 1.68
CA VAL A 186 -13.37 11.04 0.76
C VAL A 186 -13.09 9.70 1.46
N LEU A 187 -12.61 9.71 2.70
CA LEU A 187 -12.33 8.46 3.43
C LEU A 187 -13.60 7.62 3.67
N LYS A 188 -14.73 8.25 4.02
CA LYS A 188 -16.02 7.56 4.14
C LYS A 188 -16.41 6.88 2.83
N THR A 189 -16.17 7.56 1.70
CA THR A 189 -16.41 6.97 0.36
C THR A 189 -15.46 5.81 0.08
N VAL A 190 -14.17 5.89 0.46
CA VAL A 190 -13.22 4.76 0.37
C VAL A 190 -13.76 3.51 1.10
N ILE A 191 -14.27 3.70 2.32
CA ILE A 191 -14.83 2.61 3.14
C ILE A 191 -16.10 2.06 2.50
N GLN A 192 -17.00 2.94 2.07
CA GLN A 192 -18.28 2.55 1.46
C GLN A 192 -18.09 1.77 0.15
N LEU A 193 -17.17 2.21 -0.72
CA LEU A 193 -16.94 1.60 -2.03
C LEU A 193 -16.25 0.23 -1.94
N LYS A 194 -15.60 -0.10 -0.82
CA LYS A 194 -15.00 -1.42 -0.60
C LYS A 194 -16.07 -2.53 -0.61
N GLU A 195 -17.26 -2.24 -0.09
CA GLU A 195 -18.38 -3.20 0.03
C GLU A 195 -19.37 -3.11 -1.14
N LYS A 196 -19.18 -2.16 -2.06
CA LYS A 196 -20.13 -1.91 -3.14
C LYS A 196 -19.74 -2.63 -4.42
N GLU A 197 -20.56 -3.55 -4.90
CA GLU A 197 -20.27 -4.34 -6.11
C GLU A 197 -20.33 -3.48 -7.39
N THR A 198 -21.40 -2.70 -7.56
CA THR A 198 -21.64 -1.93 -8.78
C THR A 198 -21.92 -0.46 -8.48
N LEU A 199 -21.64 0.41 -9.46
CA LEU A 199 -21.97 1.84 -9.43
C LEU A 199 -22.91 2.18 -10.60
N SER A 200 -23.94 2.98 -10.34
CA SER A 200 -24.72 3.63 -11.43
C SER A 200 -23.88 4.72 -12.09
N MET A 201 -24.30 5.15 -13.30
CA MET A 201 -23.62 6.26 -13.99
C MET A 201 -23.70 7.57 -13.19
N GLU A 202 -24.80 7.81 -12.49
CA GLU A 202 -24.96 8.97 -11.61
C GLU A 202 -23.98 8.93 -10.43
N GLU A 203 -23.83 7.78 -9.81
CA GLU A 203 -22.86 7.58 -8.73
C GLU A 203 -21.41 7.70 -9.23
N LEU A 204 -21.11 7.15 -10.40
CA LEU A 204 -19.80 7.30 -11.03
C LEU A 204 -19.47 8.78 -11.25
N GLN A 205 -20.39 9.56 -11.79
CA GLN A 205 -20.21 10.99 -11.99
C GLN A 205 -20.00 11.72 -10.66
N LYS A 206 -20.88 11.48 -9.68
CA LYS A 206 -20.84 12.12 -8.35
C LYS A 206 -19.52 11.84 -7.62
N TYR A 207 -19.10 10.56 -7.56
CA TYR A 207 -17.87 10.19 -6.88
C TYR A 207 -16.64 10.69 -7.63
N SER A 208 -16.66 10.71 -8.96
CA SER A 208 -15.56 11.29 -9.74
C SER A 208 -15.40 12.79 -9.48
N GLU A 209 -16.49 13.54 -9.44
CA GLU A 209 -16.47 14.97 -9.12
C GLU A 209 -15.90 15.23 -7.71
N GLN A 210 -16.37 14.47 -6.72
CA GLN A 210 -15.85 14.54 -5.35
C GLN A 210 -14.34 14.30 -5.31
N LEU A 211 -13.87 13.27 -5.97
CA LEU A 211 -12.46 12.86 -5.96
C LEU A 211 -11.56 13.86 -6.71
N LEU A 212 -12.04 14.40 -7.84
CA LEU A 212 -11.36 15.44 -8.60
C LEU A 212 -11.15 16.71 -7.76
N ASN A 213 -12.23 17.20 -7.14
CA ASN A 213 -12.17 18.40 -6.31
C ASN A 213 -11.21 18.23 -5.13
N TRP A 214 -11.25 17.08 -4.48
CA TRP A 214 -10.34 16.74 -3.40
C TRP A 214 -8.87 16.68 -3.86
N ALA A 215 -8.60 15.99 -4.97
CA ALA A 215 -7.25 15.87 -5.50
C ALA A 215 -6.71 17.23 -5.97
N SER A 216 -7.52 18.03 -6.65
CA SER A 216 -7.15 19.40 -7.08
C SER A 216 -6.74 20.27 -5.89
N LYS A 217 -7.49 20.22 -4.78
CA LYS A 217 -7.16 20.92 -3.54
C LYS A 217 -5.76 20.54 -3.05
N TRP A 218 -5.49 19.25 -2.89
CA TRP A 218 -4.21 18.77 -2.34
C TRP A 218 -3.01 19.00 -3.28
N ILE A 219 -3.20 19.02 -4.59
CA ILE A 219 -2.15 19.43 -5.55
C ILE A 219 -1.71 20.88 -5.32
N CYS A 220 -2.65 21.75 -4.92
CA CYS A 220 -2.37 23.18 -4.75
C CYS A 220 -1.92 23.57 -3.32
N GLU A 221 -2.22 22.75 -2.31
CA GLU A 221 -1.92 23.03 -0.89
C GLU A 221 -0.51 22.57 -0.45
N VAL A 222 0.10 21.57 -1.11
CA VAL A 222 1.37 20.95 -0.67
C VAL A 222 2.53 21.16 -1.63
#